data_06402dfa4e84b886d0c58806996932e2
#
_entry.id   06402dfa4e84b886d0c58806996932e2
#
_cell.length_a   1.000
_cell.length_b   1.000
_cell.length_c   1.000
_cell.angle_alpha   90.00
_cell.angle_beta   90.00
_cell.angle_gamma   90.00
#
_symmetry.space_group_name_H-M   'P 1'
#
loop_
_entity.id
_entity.type
_entity.pdbx_description
1 polymer ?
#
loop_
_entity_poly.entity_id
_entity_poly.type
_entity_poly.pdbx_seq_one_letter_code
_entity_poly.pdbx_strand_id
1 'polypeptide(L)'
;KASFADCDLFAEWESRQDVIEHFCTTGKRDLDTITDEFHTVIHDPTREWLTIAESSTKKPLGKIDITNIDPINDSLNIAIIYLADESVRGKGYGTEAMEALLVHAFEELTAHRVTVSHFPDDVVASHLYTKLGFRTEGILKLAGKRSHEYFDMELRAILKEEWEEQNEMKALKA
;
A
#
# COMPACT_ATOMS: atom_id res chain seq x y z
N LYS A 1 12.48 -3.41 -2.88
CA LYS A 1 12.54 -1.95 -2.66
C LYS A 1 12.57 -1.22 -3.99
N ALA A 2 11.93 -0.06 -4.05
CA ALA A 2 12.01 0.82 -5.20
C ALA A 2 13.43 1.39 -5.35
N SER A 3 13.77 1.75 -6.57
CA SER A 3 15.04 2.37 -6.94
C SER A 3 14.81 3.72 -7.60
N PHE A 4 15.88 4.50 -7.76
CA PHE A 4 15.80 5.78 -8.48
C PHE A 4 15.29 5.62 -9.92
N ALA A 5 15.59 4.50 -10.58
CA ALA A 5 15.11 4.20 -11.92
C ALA A 5 13.57 4.02 -12.01
N ASP A 6 12.90 3.80 -10.89
CA ASP A 6 11.44 3.67 -10.84
C ASP A 6 10.72 5.03 -10.78
N CYS A 7 11.44 6.13 -10.49
CA CYS A 7 10.84 7.46 -10.34
C CYS A 7 10.15 7.94 -11.62
N ASP A 8 10.70 7.65 -12.80
CA ASP A 8 10.07 7.99 -14.08
C ASP A 8 8.70 7.32 -14.22
N LEU A 9 8.63 6.03 -13.88
CA LEU A 9 7.38 5.26 -13.91
C LEU A 9 6.37 5.77 -12.89
N PHE A 10 6.82 6.08 -11.68
CA PHE A 10 5.93 6.62 -10.64
C PHE A 10 5.38 7.99 -11.04
N ALA A 11 6.19 8.86 -11.64
CA ALA A 11 5.74 10.16 -12.14
C ALA A 11 4.72 10.00 -13.28
N GLU A 12 4.98 9.09 -14.23
CA GLU A 12 4.04 8.77 -15.31
C GLU A 12 2.70 8.28 -14.74
N TRP A 13 2.74 7.27 -13.83
CA TRP A 13 1.55 6.67 -13.26
C TRP A 13 0.76 7.63 -12.37
N GLU A 14 1.44 8.36 -11.49
CA GLU A 14 0.82 9.29 -10.54
C GLU A 14 0.41 10.63 -11.17
N SER A 15 0.68 10.85 -12.47
CA SER A 15 0.07 11.93 -13.26
C SER A 15 -1.29 11.56 -13.84
N ARG A 16 -1.66 10.28 -13.85
CA ARG A 16 -2.90 9.77 -14.43
C ARG A 16 -4.06 9.93 -13.46
N GLN A 17 -5.20 10.38 -13.99
CA GLN A 17 -6.40 10.63 -13.21
C GLN A 17 -6.95 9.36 -12.53
N ASP A 18 -6.95 8.23 -13.24
CA ASP A 18 -7.43 6.94 -12.72
C ASP A 18 -6.57 6.37 -11.58
N VAL A 19 -5.33 6.84 -11.44
CA VAL A 19 -4.44 6.47 -10.33
C VAL A 19 -4.65 7.41 -9.15
N ILE A 20 -4.67 8.72 -9.39
CA ILE A 20 -4.71 9.71 -8.29
C ILE A 20 -6.08 9.87 -7.63
N GLU A 21 -7.18 9.48 -8.30
CA GLU A 21 -8.54 9.59 -7.75
C GLU A 21 -8.74 8.77 -6.46
N HIS A 22 -7.96 7.71 -6.29
CA HIS A 22 -8.03 6.84 -5.10
C HIS A 22 -7.12 7.30 -3.95
N PHE A 23 -6.34 8.37 -4.14
CA PHE A 23 -5.37 8.82 -3.14
C PHE A 23 -5.69 10.20 -2.59
N CYS A 24 -5.31 10.42 -1.34
CA CYS A 24 -5.36 11.74 -0.69
C CYS A 24 -4.16 12.60 -1.13
N THR A 25 -3.81 12.63 -2.42
CA THR A 25 -2.71 13.43 -2.92
C THR A 25 -3.22 14.76 -3.46
N THR A 26 -2.53 15.83 -3.12
CA THR A 26 -2.78 17.18 -3.64
C THR A 26 -1.50 17.71 -4.27
N GLY A 27 -1.61 18.23 -5.49
CA GLY A 27 -0.48 18.85 -6.16
C GLY A 27 0.02 18.08 -7.39
N LYS A 28 1.04 18.64 -7.99
CA LYS A 28 1.68 18.10 -9.19
C LYS A 28 2.51 16.87 -8.82
N ARG A 29 2.37 15.80 -9.58
CA ARG A 29 3.10 14.53 -9.39
C ARG A 29 4.05 14.30 -10.58
N ASP A 30 4.84 15.34 -10.94
CA ASP A 30 5.84 15.22 -12.00
C ASP A 30 7.14 14.57 -11.50
N LEU A 31 8.06 14.34 -12.43
CA LEU A 31 9.32 13.66 -12.15
C LEU A 31 10.16 14.37 -11.08
N ASP A 32 10.22 15.70 -11.11
CA ASP A 32 11.00 16.46 -10.12
C ASP A 32 10.44 16.24 -8.72
N THR A 33 9.11 16.36 -8.57
CA THR A 33 8.41 16.13 -7.30
C THR A 33 8.60 14.70 -6.79
N ILE A 34 8.44 13.69 -7.65
CA ILE A 34 8.61 12.27 -7.29
C ILE A 34 10.07 11.97 -6.90
N THR A 35 11.03 12.56 -7.63
CA THR A 35 12.45 12.37 -7.36
C THR A 35 12.87 12.99 -6.02
N ASP A 36 12.41 14.19 -5.71
CA ASP A 36 12.67 14.87 -4.44
C ASP A 36 12.03 14.09 -3.26
N GLU A 37 10.82 13.59 -3.46
CA GLU A 37 10.16 12.75 -2.46
C GLU A 37 10.90 11.40 -2.27
N PHE A 38 11.29 10.74 -3.35
CA PHE A 38 12.08 9.51 -3.28
C PHE A 38 13.39 9.72 -2.54
N HIS A 39 14.09 10.83 -2.83
CA HIS A 39 15.32 11.20 -2.11
C HIS A 39 15.07 11.36 -0.61
N THR A 40 13.93 11.90 -0.22
CA THR A 40 13.54 11.99 1.20
C THR A 40 13.28 10.61 1.78
N VAL A 41 12.53 9.76 1.08
CA VAL A 41 12.16 8.42 1.54
C VAL A 41 13.36 7.53 1.78
N ILE A 42 14.37 7.52 0.89
CA ILE A 42 15.56 6.67 1.06
C ILE A 42 16.44 7.04 2.26
N HIS A 43 16.26 8.23 2.83
CA HIS A 43 16.95 8.70 4.02
C HIS A 43 16.07 8.68 5.28
N ASP A 44 14.80 8.32 5.15
CA ASP A 44 13.85 8.27 6.25
C ASP A 44 13.62 6.80 6.68
N PRO A 45 14.15 6.39 7.86
CA PRO A 45 14.00 5.01 8.32
C PRO A 45 12.54 4.62 8.67
N THR A 46 11.64 5.60 8.71
CA THR A 46 10.22 5.38 8.99
C THR A 46 9.37 5.19 7.72
N ARG A 47 10.02 5.22 6.54
CA ARG A 47 9.34 5.09 5.24
C ARG A 47 10.05 4.12 4.30
N GLU A 48 9.27 3.50 3.45
CA GLU A 48 9.80 2.63 2.39
C GLU A 48 8.88 2.64 1.17
N TRP A 49 9.47 2.79 -0.03
CA TRP A 49 8.78 2.58 -1.30
C TRP A 49 9.14 1.23 -1.89
N LEU A 50 8.12 0.51 -2.35
CA LEU A 50 8.26 -0.78 -3.03
C LEU A 50 7.67 -0.69 -4.44
N THR A 51 8.36 -1.29 -5.41
CA THR A 51 7.84 -1.49 -6.75
C THR A 51 7.20 -2.88 -6.85
N ILE A 52 5.91 -2.93 -7.20
CA ILE A 52 5.24 -4.18 -7.54
C ILE A 52 5.71 -4.57 -8.94
N ALA A 53 6.28 -5.75 -9.09
CA ALA A 53 6.75 -6.25 -10.38
C ALA A 53 6.27 -7.67 -10.64
N GLU A 54 6.00 -7.99 -11.90
CA GLU A 54 5.67 -9.34 -12.32
C GLU A 54 6.88 -10.27 -12.08
N SER A 55 6.64 -11.39 -11.41
CA SER A 55 7.73 -12.29 -10.98
C SER A 55 8.56 -12.84 -12.14
N SER A 56 7.91 -13.19 -13.26
CA SER A 56 8.55 -13.83 -14.43
C SER A 56 9.33 -12.86 -15.29
N THR A 57 8.76 -11.68 -15.58
CA THR A 57 9.33 -10.71 -16.54
C THR A 57 10.09 -9.58 -15.87
N LYS A 58 9.89 -9.40 -14.56
CA LYS A 58 10.35 -8.24 -13.78
C LYS A 58 9.73 -6.90 -14.23
N LYS A 59 8.68 -6.96 -15.06
CA LYS A 59 7.97 -5.76 -15.52
C LYS A 59 7.33 -5.05 -14.30
N PRO A 60 7.60 -3.75 -14.08
CA PRO A 60 6.93 -2.98 -13.06
C PRO A 60 5.42 -2.86 -13.34
N LEU A 61 4.60 -3.04 -12.34
CA LEU A 61 3.14 -3.06 -12.43
C LEU A 61 2.47 -2.03 -11.52
N GLY A 62 3.15 -1.56 -10.48
CA GLY A 62 2.58 -0.67 -9.49
C GLY A 62 3.53 -0.30 -8.37
N LYS A 63 3.01 0.38 -7.36
CA LYS A 63 3.78 0.90 -6.21
C LYS A 63 3.09 0.61 -4.89
N ILE A 64 3.88 0.46 -3.85
CA ILE A 64 3.45 0.52 -2.45
C ILE A 64 4.28 1.58 -1.73
N ASP A 65 3.63 2.42 -0.93
CA ASP A 65 4.27 3.37 0.01
C ASP A 65 3.96 2.91 1.44
N ILE A 66 5.00 2.55 2.17
CA ILE A 66 4.96 2.22 3.60
C ILE A 66 5.40 3.44 4.37
N THR A 67 4.65 3.79 5.40
CA THR A 67 4.93 4.92 6.29
C THR A 67 4.80 4.52 7.74
N ASN A 68 5.27 5.39 8.64
CA ASN A 68 5.17 5.17 10.08
C ASN A 68 5.75 3.80 10.51
N ILE A 69 6.87 3.40 9.89
CA ILE A 69 7.63 2.25 10.39
C ILE A 69 8.15 2.64 11.77
N ASP A 70 7.58 2.05 12.80
CA ASP A 70 7.85 2.36 14.20
C ASP A 70 8.45 1.13 14.89
N PRO A 71 9.78 1.10 15.12
CA PRO A 71 10.45 -0.01 15.77
C PRO A 71 10.24 -0.05 17.28
N ILE A 72 9.59 0.97 17.89
CA ILE A 72 9.27 0.98 19.32
C ILE A 72 7.95 0.26 19.57
N ASN A 73 6.97 0.48 18.69
CA ASN A 73 5.65 -0.13 18.78
C ASN A 73 5.49 -1.33 17.81
N ASP A 74 6.54 -1.72 17.10
CA ASP A 74 6.56 -2.79 16.10
C ASP A 74 5.39 -2.66 15.12
N SER A 75 5.21 -1.47 14.55
CA SER A 75 4.06 -1.17 13.70
C SER A 75 4.45 -0.42 12.43
N LEU A 76 3.60 -0.54 11.41
CA LEU A 76 3.72 0.25 10.19
C LEU A 76 2.34 0.53 9.56
N ASN A 77 2.31 1.51 8.66
CA ASN A 77 1.12 1.85 7.90
C ASN A 77 1.37 1.74 6.39
N ILE A 78 0.44 1.13 5.69
CA ILE A 78 0.41 1.14 4.22
C ILE A 78 -0.35 2.41 3.80
N ALA A 79 0.39 3.41 3.33
CA ALA A 79 -0.19 4.69 2.93
C ALA A 79 -0.83 4.61 1.54
N ILE A 80 -0.16 3.93 0.60
CA ILE A 80 -0.58 3.82 -0.81
C ILE A 80 -0.28 2.42 -1.31
N ILE A 81 -1.22 1.84 -2.06
CA ILE A 81 -1.00 0.70 -2.95
C ILE A 81 -1.82 0.87 -4.22
N TYR A 82 -1.18 0.73 -5.38
CA TYR A 82 -1.90 0.69 -6.66
C TYR A 82 -1.21 -0.20 -7.69
N LEU A 83 -2.04 -0.68 -8.65
CA LEU A 83 -1.59 -1.28 -9.90
C LEU A 83 -1.85 -0.27 -11.03
N ALA A 84 -0.78 0.15 -11.69
CA ALA A 84 -0.85 1.14 -12.76
C ALA A 84 -1.33 0.56 -14.10
N ASP A 85 -1.01 -0.71 -14.37
CA ASP A 85 -1.46 -1.40 -15.58
C ASP A 85 -2.89 -1.94 -15.37
N GLU A 86 -3.86 -1.32 -16.05
CA GLU A 86 -5.27 -1.74 -15.97
C GLU A 86 -5.48 -3.19 -16.42
N SER A 87 -4.65 -3.67 -17.35
CA SER A 87 -4.76 -5.03 -17.89
C SER A 87 -4.55 -6.12 -16.85
N VAL A 88 -3.88 -5.81 -15.73
CA VAL A 88 -3.62 -6.75 -14.63
C VAL A 88 -4.59 -6.59 -13.45
N ARG A 89 -5.42 -5.55 -13.44
CA ARG A 89 -6.42 -5.34 -12.39
C ARG A 89 -7.47 -6.47 -12.40
N GLY A 90 -7.94 -6.88 -11.24
CA GLY A 90 -8.91 -7.97 -11.09
C GLY A 90 -8.36 -9.39 -11.32
N LYS A 91 -7.07 -9.55 -11.63
CA LYS A 91 -6.42 -10.85 -11.89
C LYS A 91 -5.66 -11.43 -10.71
N GLY A 92 -5.80 -10.86 -9.52
CA GLY A 92 -5.14 -11.35 -8.30
C GLY A 92 -3.83 -10.67 -7.95
N TYR A 93 -3.19 -9.93 -8.86
CA TYR A 93 -1.89 -9.28 -8.61
C TYR A 93 -1.86 -8.37 -7.37
N GLY A 94 -2.95 -7.64 -7.11
CA GLY A 94 -3.04 -6.81 -5.90
C GLY A 94 -3.06 -7.64 -4.61
N THR A 95 -3.72 -8.81 -4.64
CA THR A 95 -3.72 -9.76 -3.51
C THR A 95 -2.33 -10.32 -3.29
N GLU A 96 -1.66 -10.81 -4.36
CA GLU A 96 -0.31 -11.37 -4.27
C GLU A 96 0.71 -10.33 -3.80
N ALA A 97 0.61 -9.08 -4.28
CA ALA A 97 1.47 -7.98 -3.84
C ALA A 97 1.31 -7.70 -2.34
N MET A 98 0.07 -7.68 -1.86
CA MET A 98 -0.21 -7.48 -0.44
C MET A 98 0.20 -8.67 0.42
N GLU A 99 0.03 -9.91 -0.05
CA GLU A 99 0.53 -11.09 0.66
C GLU A 99 2.06 -11.05 0.80
N ALA A 100 2.78 -10.69 -0.27
CA ALA A 100 4.22 -10.50 -0.22
C ALA A 100 4.64 -9.34 0.71
N LEU A 101 3.88 -8.25 0.71
CA LEU A 101 4.09 -7.14 1.64
C LEU A 101 3.92 -7.56 3.10
N LEU A 102 2.89 -8.36 3.42
CA LEU A 102 2.67 -8.83 4.79
C LEU A 102 3.82 -9.75 5.25
N VAL A 103 4.36 -10.60 4.37
CA VAL A 103 5.59 -11.35 4.67
C VAL A 103 6.74 -10.39 4.98
N HIS A 104 6.99 -9.40 4.13
CA HIS A 104 8.04 -8.39 4.36
C HIS A 104 7.84 -7.65 5.69
N ALA A 105 6.61 -7.23 5.98
CA ALA A 105 6.27 -6.51 7.21
C ALA A 105 6.52 -7.37 8.48
N PHE A 106 6.00 -8.58 8.50
CA PHE A 106 6.00 -9.42 9.71
C PHE A 106 7.29 -10.21 9.91
N GLU A 107 7.98 -10.60 8.83
CA GLU A 107 9.20 -11.41 8.92
C GLU A 107 10.48 -10.60 8.81
N GLU A 108 10.54 -9.59 7.93
CA GLU A 108 11.76 -8.81 7.70
C GLU A 108 11.79 -7.52 8.53
N LEU A 109 10.68 -6.77 8.58
CA LEU A 109 10.57 -5.55 9.39
C LEU A 109 10.16 -5.84 10.83
N THR A 110 9.86 -7.10 11.17
CA THR A 110 9.46 -7.55 12.51
C THR A 110 8.27 -6.81 13.10
N ALA A 111 7.38 -6.32 12.25
CA ALA A 111 6.17 -5.67 12.71
C ALA A 111 5.27 -6.65 13.48
N HIS A 112 4.58 -6.13 14.50
CA HIS A 112 3.49 -6.82 15.19
C HIS A 112 2.13 -6.43 14.61
N ARG A 113 2.07 -5.23 14.02
CA ARG A 113 0.82 -4.62 13.54
C ARG A 113 1.01 -3.88 12.23
N VAL A 114 0.12 -4.13 11.27
CA VAL A 114 0.05 -3.41 9.99
C VAL A 114 -1.30 -2.73 9.88
N THR A 115 -1.30 -1.43 9.57
CA THR A 115 -2.52 -0.63 9.36
C THR A 115 -2.65 -0.18 7.92
N VAL A 116 -3.88 0.11 7.53
CA VAL A 116 -4.23 0.74 6.25
C VAL A 116 -5.49 1.57 6.43
N SER A 117 -5.60 2.66 5.69
CA SER A 117 -6.84 3.44 5.62
C SER A 117 -7.28 3.60 4.17
N HIS A 118 -8.59 3.55 3.95
CA HIS A 118 -9.17 3.76 2.62
C HIS A 118 -10.48 4.55 2.71
N PHE A 119 -10.92 5.11 1.60
CA PHE A 119 -12.24 5.73 1.53
C PHE A 119 -13.32 4.66 1.66
N PRO A 120 -14.39 4.87 2.44
CA PRO A 120 -15.45 3.87 2.63
C PRO A 120 -16.19 3.47 1.34
N ASP A 121 -16.16 4.33 0.31
CA ASP A 121 -16.73 4.07 -1.02
C ASP A 121 -15.80 3.26 -1.95
N ASP A 122 -14.54 3.01 -1.54
CA ASP A 122 -13.63 2.15 -2.27
C ASP A 122 -13.90 0.67 -1.95
N VAL A 123 -14.85 0.11 -2.70
CA VAL A 123 -15.28 -1.30 -2.55
C VAL A 123 -14.15 -2.27 -2.90
N VAL A 124 -13.26 -1.91 -3.83
CA VAL A 124 -12.15 -2.75 -4.28
C VAL A 124 -11.12 -2.90 -3.15
N ALA A 125 -10.72 -1.79 -2.54
CA ALA A 125 -9.80 -1.77 -1.40
C ALA A 125 -10.43 -2.50 -0.20
N SER A 126 -11.70 -2.22 0.11
CA SER A 126 -12.43 -2.88 1.20
C SER A 126 -12.46 -4.40 1.03
N HIS A 127 -12.74 -4.90 -0.18
CA HIS A 127 -12.75 -6.32 -0.48
C HIS A 127 -11.35 -6.96 -0.35
N LEU A 128 -10.32 -6.29 -0.88
CA LEU A 128 -8.93 -6.73 -0.80
C LEU A 128 -8.49 -6.90 0.66
N TYR A 129 -8.68 -5.87 1.49
CA TYR A 129 -8.26 -5.90 2.88
C TYR A 129 -9.05 -6.92 3.71
N THR A 130 -10.36 -7.05 3.48
CA THR A 130 -11.17 -8.09 4.13
C THR A 130 -10.67 -9.50 3.79
N LYS A 131 -10.38 -9.76 2.50
CA LYS A 131 -9.84 -11.05 2.03
C LYS A 131 -8.51 -11.40 2.68
N LEU A 132 -7.67 -10.41 2.95
CA LEU A 132 -6.37 -10.57 3.58
C LEU A 132 -6.43 -10.64 5.11
N GLY A 133 -7.63 -10.47 5.71
CA GLY A 133 -7.85 -10.58 7.14
C GLY A 133 -7.71 -9.28 7.92
N PHE A 134 -7.57 -8.15 7.25
CA PHE A 134 -7.65 -6.86 7.93
C PHE A 134 -9.03 -6.63 8.53
N ARG A 135 -9.09 -6.21 9.77
CA ARG A 135 -10.32 -5.90 10.48
C ARG A 135 -10.51 -4.40 10.61
N THR A 136 -11.74 -3.94 10.44
CA THR A 136 -12.11 -2.53 10.68
C THR A 136 -11.96 -2.19 12.15
N GLU A 137 -11.25 -1.12 12.45
CA GLU A 137 -11.06 -0.61 13.81
C GLU A 137 -11.83 0.69 14.07
N GLY A 138 -12.16 1.41 13.02
CA GLY A 138 -12.94 2.64 13.17
C GLY A 138 -13.02 3.49 11.92
N ILE A 139 -13.70 4.63 12.09
CA ILE A 139 -13.83 5.67 11.08
C ILE A 139 -13.11 6.92 11.56
N LEU A 140 -12.11 7.32 10.79
CA LEU A 140 -11.39 8.57 10.99
C LEU A 140 -12.20 9.69 10.31
N LYS A 141 -12.79 10.58 11.11
CA LYS A 141 -13.67 11.64 10.61
C LYS A 141 -12.87 12.68 9.83
N LEU A 142 -13.28 12.93 8.56
CA LEU A 142 -12.73 13.95 7.69
C LEU A 142 -11.19 13.87 7.55
N ALA A 143 -10.63 12.66 7.59
CA ALA A 143 -9.20 12.41 7.60
C ALA A 143 -8.58 12.35 6.21
N GLY A 144 -9.37 12.09 5.16
CA GLY A 144 -8.95 12.10 3.78
C GLY A 144 -9.38 13.36 3.04
N LYS A 145 -8.59 13.79 2.03
CA LYS A 145 -8.93 14.91 1.18
C LYS A 145 -8.84 14.49 -0.29
N ARG A 146 -9.92 14.71 -1.04
CA ARG A 146 -10.03 14.41 -2.47
C ARG A 146 -10.71 15.61 -3.16
N SER A 147 -10.13 16.12 -4.23
CA SER A 147 -10.69 17.24 -5.00
C SER A 147 -11.13 18.46 -4.14
N HIS A 148 -10.31 18.81 -3.12
CA HIS A 148 -10.55 19.90 -2.16
C HIS A 148 -11.65 19.64 -1.11
N GLU A 149 -12.33 18.49 -1.14
CA GLU A 149 -13.31 18.09 -0.14
C GLU A 149 -12.72 17.09 0.86
N TYR A 150 -13.23 17.11 2.09
CA TYR A 150 -12.82 16.21 3.16
C TYR A 150 -13.78 15.02 3.25
N PHE A 151 -13.23 13.83 3.42
CA PHE A 151 -13.97 12.57 3.54
C PHE A 151 -13.53 11.79 4.76
N ASP A 152 -14.44 10.97 5.27
CA ASP A 152 -14.10 9.98 6.29
C ASP A 152 -13.18 8.91 5.68
N MET A 153 -12.31 8.34 6.51
CA MET A 153 -11.46 7.21 6.14
C MET A 153 -11.77 6.02 7.06
N GLU A 154 -11.90 4.84 6.48
CA GLU A 154 -12.01 3.60 7.26
C GLU A 154 -10.61 3.11 7.60
N LEU A 155 -10.32 3.00 8.92
CA LEU A 155 -9.07 2.44 9.43
C LEU A 155 -9.23 0.94 9.61
N ARG A 156 -8.28 0.18 9.07
CA ARG A 156 -8.19 -1.28 9.24
C ARG A 156 -6.81 -1.68 9.73
N ALA A 157 -6.75 -2.81 10.41
CA ALA A 157 -5.48 -3.39 10.86
C ALA A 157 -5.49 -4.92 10.75
N ILE A 158 -4.29 -5.49 10.70
CA ILE A 158 -4.03 -6.91 10.89
C ILE A 158 -2.86 -7.06 11.86
N LEU A 159 -2.97 -8.01 12.80
CA LEU A 159 -1.90 -8.38 13.71
C LEU A 159 -1.13 -9.58 13.17
N LYS A 160 0.14 -9.69 13.57
CA LYS A 160 1.01 -10.80 13.17
C LYS A 160 0.41 -12.17 13.51
N GLU A 161 -0.11 -12.32 14.73
CA GLU A 161 -0.74 -13.55 15.19
C GLU A 161 -1.95 -13.94 14.34
N GLU A 162 -2.80 -12.96 13.97
CA GLU A 162 -3.97 -13.19 13.11
C GLU A 162 -3.56 -13.63 11.70
N TRP A 163 -2.47 -13.08 11.18
CA TRP A 163 -1.90 -13.43 9.88
C TRP A 163 -1.29 -14.84 9.91
N GLU A 164 -0.56 -15.21 10.97
CA GLU A 164 0.01 -16.53 11.17
C GLU A 164 -1.09 -17.60 11.25
N GLU A 165 -2.11 -17.39 12.07
CA GLU A 165 -3.28 -18.29 12.19
C GLU A 165 -3.99 -18.52 10.85
N GLN A 166 -4.15 -17.45 10.04
CA GLN A 166 -4.77 -17.58 8.71
C GLN A 166 -3.91 -18.40 7.76
N ASN A 167 -2.59 -18.25 7.79
CA ASN A 167 -1.68 -19.00 6.93
C ASN A 167 -1.63 -20.47 7.32
N GLU A 168 -1.64 -20.80 8.61
CA GLU A 168 -1.77 -22.18 9.10
C GLU A 168 -3.07 -22.82 8.64
N MET A 169 -4.20 -22.12 8.76
CA MET A 169 -5.48 -22.60 8.27
C MET A 169 -5.55 -22.81 6.77
N LYS A 170 -4.87 -21.94 5.97
CA LYS A 170 -4.76 -22.11 4.51
C LYS A 170 -3.94 -23.37 4.18
N ALA A 171 -2.81 -23.57 4.86
CA ALA A 171 -1.94 -24.73 4.66
C ALA A 171 -2.63 -26.08 5.00
N LEU A 172 -3.50 -26.11 6.01
CA LEU A 172 -4.26 -27.30 6.40
C LEU A 172 -5.38 -27.67 5.41
N LYS A 173 -5.79 -26.73 4.52
CA LYS A 173 -6.86 -26.93 3.53
C LYS A 173 -6.35 -27.19 2.12
N ALA A 174 -5.07 -27.05 1.88
CA ALA A 174 -4.41 -27.26 0.58
C ALA A 174 -3.93 -28.70 0.41
#